data_fa2778180f4b234362cf128ab1d4611f
#
_entry.id   fa2778180f4b234362cf128ab1d4611f
#
_cell.length_a   1.000
_cell.length_b   1.000
_cell.length_c   1.000
_cell.angle_alpha   90.00
_cell.angle_beta   90.00
_cell.angle_gamma   90.00
#
_symmetry.space_group_name_H-M   'P 1'
#
loop_
_entity.id
_entity.type
_entity.pdbx_description
1 polymer ?
#
loop_
_entity_poly.entity_id
_entity_poly.type
_entity_poly.pdbx_seq_one_letter_code
_entity_poly.pdbx_strand_id
1 'polypeptide(L)'
;MVTVTGKVVRILPGRVSSAAGGEATEQVVDLILADARQYWRVSLRDDKPALVTNSAIRPGDAIRIENASFSALRKEGDQRVHAGNYARITSLATSIEPLRDVPGTKLTVLAVARPEGDRVCVAGIDEKGAWIRPQGVYADELDTTRGPLFKNLCVSTVYLDAWRGRHARKEDYFFVYSRGVDGELPAEEKRTFLEQHVDAAVDTIFKSGRTLGLIKPRIIQAYEERAPPTQRENGYEQYIRFNFKDRSGRVYRHWSCRCAAFYDAWNAMKARHRWTCGWRMLRYLRRNETYLAIGLTYSDYGVERLEYGAYPMIVGVHVVVPHS
;
A
#
# COMPACT_ATOMS: atom_id res chain seq x y z
N MET A 1 19.71 -15.32 8.14
CA MET A 1 20.55 -14.66 7.11
C MET A 1 20.31 -15.32 5.78
N VAL A 2 20.47 -14.61 4.69
CA VAL A 2 20.20 -15.09 3.35
C VAL A 2 21.30 -14.60 2.40
N THR A 3 21.55 -15.37 1.35
CA THR A 3 22.39 -14.96 0.22
C THR A 3 21.49 -14.64 -0.97
N VAL A 4 21.67 -13.46 -1.53
CA VAL A 4 20.99 -13.00 -2.74
C VAL A 4 22.00 -12.82 -3.84
N THR A 5 21.71 -13.33 -5.02
CA THR A 5 22.55 -13.17 -6.21
C THR A 5 21.68 -12.68 -7.35
N GLY A 6 22.14 -11.67 -8.07
CA GLY A 6 21.35 -11.11 -9.17
C GLY A 6 22.11 -10.03 -9.94
N LYS A 7 21.56 -9.63 -11.06
CA LYS A 7 21.99 -8.45 -11.82
C LYS A 7 21.29 -7.21 -11.28
N VAL A 8 22.02 -6.16 -11.04
CA VAL A 8 21.46 -4.86 -10.66
C VAL A 8 20.72 -4.28 -11.85
N VAL A 9 19.38 -4.32 -11.80
CA VAL A 9 18.55 -3.75 -12.88
C VAL A 9 18.21 -2.30 -12.62
N ARG A 10 18.19 -1.88 -11.35
CA ARG A 10 17.94 -0.50 -10.96
C ARG A 10 18.49 -0.16 -9.60
N ILE A 11 18.86 1.10 -9.43
CA ILE A 11 19.17 1.73 -8.16
C ILE A 11 18.09 2.79 -7.92
N LEU A 12 17.39 2.71 -6.80
CA LEU A 12 16.37 3.69 -6.44
C LEU A 12 17.03 4.90 -5.76
N PRO A 13 16.39 6.09 -5.84
CA PRO A 13 16.86 7.25 -5.08
C PRO A 13 17.02 6.92 -3.60
N GLY A 14 18.08 7.47 -2.98
CA GLY A 14 18.27 7.33 -1.54
C GLY A 14 17.11 7.98 -0.76
N ARG A 15 16.78 7.38 0.37
CA ARG A 15 15.79 7.90 1.33
C ARG A 15 16.36 7.88 2.74
N VAL A 16 15.74 8.64 3.61
CA VAL A 16 16.00 8.60 5.04
C VAL A 16 14.96 7.70 5.69
N SER A 17 15.41 6.70 6.42
CA SER A 17 14.55 5.81 7.20
C SER A 17 14.77 6.05 8.68
N SER A 18 13.69 6.07 9.47
CA SER A 18 13.79 6.09 10.92
C SER A 18 14.17 4.70 11.42
N ALA A 19 15.16 4.62 12.30
CA ALA A 19 15.47 3.38 12.98
C ALA A 19 14.26 2.92 13.83
N ALA A 20 14.09 1.62 13.97
CA ALA A 20 13.08 1.06 14.86
C ALA A 20 13.39 1.51 16.30
N GLY A 21 12.64 2.54 16.79
CA GLY A 21 12.88 3.15 18.10
C GLY A 21 12.93 4.69 18.12
N GLY A 22 12.88 5.34 16.97
CA GLY A 22 12.42 6.73 16.83
C GLY A 22 13.44 7.86 16.84
N GLU A 23 14.70 7.69 17.23
CA GLU A 23 15.63 8.84 17.35
C GLU A 23 16.77 8.87 16.31
N ALA A 24 17.13 7.75 15.72
CA ALA A 24 18.18 7.73 14.71
C ALA A 24 17.60 7.61 13.30
N THR A 25 18.05 8.49 12.42
CA THR A 25 17.74 8.41 10.99
C THR A 25 18.95 7.82 10.26
N GLU A 26 18.71 6.90 9.34
CA GLU A 26 19.76 6.34 8.49
C GLU A 26 19.46 6.60 7.01
N GLN A 27 20.51 6.74 6.23
CA GLN A 27 20.37 6.77 4.77
C GLN A 27 20.23 5.35 4.26
N VAL A 28 19.22 5.12 3.43
CA VAL A 28 18.93 3.84 2.80
C VAL A 28 18.92 4.01 1.30
N VAL A 29 19.57 3.10 0.58
CA VAL A 29 19.51 3.01 -0.88
C VAL A 29 19.00 1.63 -1.25
N ASP A 30 17.99 1.55 -2.08
CA ASP A 30 17.45 0.28 -2.55
C ASP A 30 18.03 -0.11 -3.91
N LEU A 31 18.51 -1.34 -4.00
CA LEU A 31 18.87 -2.00 -5.25
C LEU A 31 17.72 -2.91 -5.67
N ILE A 32 17.36 -2.87 -6.93
CA ILE A 32 16.53 -3.89 -7.55
C ILE A 32 17.46 -4.87 -8.27
N LEU A 33 17.50 -6.08 -7.76
CA LEU A 33 18.24 -7.19 -8.37
C LEU A 33 17.27 -8.11 -9.07
N ALA A 34 17.68 -8.66 -10.21
CA ALA A 34 16.97 -9.71 -10.92
C ALA A 34 17.88 -10.92 -11.12
N ASP A 35 17.37 -12.09 -10.83
CA ASP A 35 17.89 -13.37 -11.30
C ASP A 35 16.97 -13.96 -12.40
N ALA A 36 17.18 -15.18 -12.85
CA ALA A 36 16.35 -15.82 -13.87
C ALA A 36 14.92 -16.16 -13.40
N ARG A 37 14.59 -15.99 -12.13
CA ARG A 37 13.34 -16.46 -11.52
C ARG A 37 12.50 -15.35 -10.92
N GLN A 38 13.14 -14.31 -10.35
CA GLN A 38 12.46 -13.31 -9.55
C GLN A 38 13.26 -12.03 -9.40
N TYR A 39 12.58 -11.00 -8.95
CA TYR A 39 13.17 -9.76 -8.48
C TYR A 39 13.42 -9.81 -6.99
N TRP A 40 14.50 -9.16 -6.56
CA TRP A 40 14.81 -8.89 -5.17
C TRP A 40 14.89 -7.38 -4.97
N ARG A 41 14.38 -6.89 -3.88
CA ARG A 41 14.63 -5.53 -3.43
C ARG A 41 15.57 -5.57 -2.24
N VAL A 42 16.74 -5.01 -2.40
CA VAL A 42 17.80 -5.01 -1.39
C VAL A 42 17.98 -3.61 -0.86
N SER A 43 17.65 -3.40 0.42
CA SER A 43 17.89 -2.13 1.10
C SER A 43 19.29 -2.13 1.65
N LEU A 44 20.15 -1.30 1.09
CA LEU A 44 21.50 -1.03 1.59
C LEU A 44 21.40 -0.09 2.79
N ARG A 45 21.98 -0.48 3.91
CA ARG A 45 21.93 0.23 5.18
C ARG A 45 23.33 0.46 5.73
N ASP A 46 23.46 1.24 6.80
CA ASP A 46 24.70 1.55 7.49
C ASP A 46 25.74 2.16 6.53
N ASP A 47 26.88 1.50 6.33
CA ASP A 47 27.96 1.93 5.44
C ASP A 47 27.74 1.57 3.96
N LYS A 48 26.80 0.68 3.66
CA LYS A 48 26.59 0.12 2.31
C LYS A 48 26.08 1.11 1.27
N PRO A 49 25.27 2.16 1.60
CA PRO A 49 24.90 3.19 0.63
C PRO A 49 26.10 3.85 -0.06
N ALA A 50 27.24 3.95 0.63
CA ALA A 50 28.49 4.48 0.08
C ALA A 50 28.98 3.70 -1.15
N LEU A 51 28.68 2.40 -1.27
CA LEU A 51 29.05 1.60 -2.44
C LEU A 51 28.39 2.10 -3.73
N VAL A 52 27.19 2.65 -3.62
CA VAL A 52 26.48 3.27 -4.75
C VAL A 52 27.02 4.67 -5.02
N THR A 53 27.19 5.47 -3.97
CA THR A 53 27.70 6.85 -4.09
C THR A 53 29.09 6.89 -4.71
N ASN A 54 29.96 5.95 -4.33
CA ASN A 54 31.31 5.81 -4.85
C ASN A 54 31.36 5.05 -6.19
N SER A 55 30.22 4.79 -6.82
CA SER A 55 30.13 4.07 -8.10
C SER A 55 30.75 2.67 -8.10
N ALA A 56 30.88 2.04 -6.95
CA ALA A 56 31.34 0.65 -6.81
C ALA A 56 30.25 -0.35 -7.24
N ILE A 57 28.97 0.07 -7.23
CA ILE A 57 27.82 -0.70 -7.72
C ILE A 57 27.08 0.16 -8.73
N ARG A 58 26.79 -0.40 -9.91
CA ARG A 58 26.08 0.26 -11.00
C ARG A 58 24.98 -0.64 -11.57
N PRO A 59 23.94 -0.06 -12.21
CA PRO A 59 23.02 -0.85 -13.03
C PRO A 59 23.81 -1.65 -14.09
N GLY A 60 23.47 -2.91 -14.21
CA GLY A 60 24.14 -3.87 -15.09
C GLY A 60 25.13 -4.81 -14.37
N ASP A 61 25.62 -4.45 -13.20
CA ASP A 61 26.54 -5.28 -12.43
C ASP A 61 25.87 -6.56 -11.95
N ALA A 62 26.59 -7.68 -12.04
CA ALA A 62 26.22 -8.92 -11.39
C ALA A 62 26.84 -8.95 -9.99
N ILE A 63 26.02 -9.09 -8.97
CA ILE A 63 26.48 -9.07 -7.58
C ILE A 63 25.93 -10.24 -6.76
N ARG A 64 26.70 -10.61 -5.74
CA ARG A 64 26.25 -11.52 -4.67
C ARG A 64 26.28 -10.76 -3.36
N ILE A 65 25.21 -10.88 -2.60
CA ILE A 65 25.06 -10.30 -1.27
C ILE A 65 24.87 -11.44 -0.28
N GLU A 66 25.85 -11.65 0.56
CA GLU A 66 25.87 -12.67 1.62
C GLU A 66 25.50 -12.01 2.95
N ASN A 67 24.94 -12.80 3.87
CA ASN A 67 24.52 -12.34 5.19
C ASN A 67 23.50 -11.21 5.18
N ALA A 68 22.69 -11.08 4.13
CA ALA A 68 21.54 -10.21 4.14
C ALA A 68 20.49 -10.74 5.11
N SER A 69 19.67 -9.87 5.67
CA SER A 69 18.58 -10.23 6.57
C SER A 69 17.22 -9.87 5.98
N PHE A 70 16.20 -10.60 6.37
CA PHE A 70 14.84 -10.15 6.13
C PHE A 70 14.39 -9.18 7.22
N SER A 71 13.43 -8.31 6.92
CA SER A 71 12.76 -7.53 7.96
C SER A 71 12.18 -8.45 9.05
N ALA A 72 12.25 -8.03 10.30
CA ALA A 72 11.64 -8.74 11.44
C ALA A 72 10.12 -8.95 11.26
N LEU A 73 9.47 -8.05 10.51
CA LEU A 73 8.04 -8.09 10.18
C LEU A 73 7.76 -8.76 8.81
N ARG A 74 8.70 -9.58 8.32
CA ARG A 74 8.57 -10.24 7.03
C ARG A 74 7.28 -11.05 6.95
N LYS A 75 6.50 -10.83 5.89
CA LYS A 75 5.48 -11.77 5.46
C LYS A 75 6.11 -12.81 4.54
N GLU A 76 5.64 -14.03 4.61
CA GLU A 76 6.07 -15.08 3.66
C GLU A 76 5.77 -14.61 2.24
N GLY A 77 6.73 -14.75 1.34
CA GLY A 77 6.66 -14.23 -0.04
C GLY A 77 7.28 -12.86 -0.25
N ASP A 78 7.63 -12.14 0.82
CA ASP A 78 8.34 -10.87 0.70
C ASP A 78 9.78 -11.12 0.18
N GLN A 79 10.12 -10.47 -0.92
CA GLN A 79 11.42 -10.56 -1.59
C GLN A 79 12.33 -9.38 -1.22
N ARG A 80 12.01 -8.67 -0.14
CA ARG A 80 12.86 -7.61 0.38
C ARG A 80 13.84 -8.15 1.41
N VAL A 81 15.10 -7.76 1.26
CA VAL A 81 16.17 -8.04 2.20
C VAL A 81 16.95 -6.77 2.55
N HIS A 82 17.60 -6.77 3.69
CA HIS A 82 18.42 -5.68 4.18
C HIS A 82 19.88 -6.11 4.18
N ALA A 83 20.75 -5.30 3.59
CA ALA A 83 22.20 -5.45 3.60
C ALA A 83 22.80 -4.36 4.50
N GLY A 84 23.00 -4.71 5.77
CA GLY A 84 23.66 -3.85 6.77
C GLY A 84 25.12 -4.24 7.00
N ASN A 85 25.68 -3.84 8.13
CA ASN A 85 27.12 -3.98 8.48
C ASN A 85 27.69 -5.38 8.27
N TYR A 86 26.91 -6.43 8.53
CA TYR A 86 27.37 -7.82 8.40
C TYR A 86 27.23 -8.38 6.98
N ALA A 87 26.59 -7.64 6.08
CA ALA A 87 26.43 -8.08 4.71
C ALA A 87 27.72 -7.89 3.92
N ARG A 88 28.10 -8.91 3.15
CA ARG A 88 29.22 -8.87 2.22
C ARG A 88 28.67 -8.78 0.79
N ILE A 89 29.08 -7.76 0.07
CA ILE A 89 28.69 -7.54 -1.32
C ILE A 89 29.91 -7.80 -2.20
N THR A 90 29.76 -8.70 -3.17
CA THR A 90 30.84 -9.09 -4.08
C THR A 90 30.37 -8.96 -5.51
N SER A 91 31.12 -8.28 -6.35
CA SER A 91 30.91 -8.28 -7.80
C SER A 91 31.27 -9.64 -8.39
N LEU A 92 30.45 -10.09 -9.32
CA LEU A 92 30.67 -11.37 -10.01
C LEU A 92 31.20 -11.12 -11.42
N ALA A 93 32.21 -11.89 -11.80
CA ALA A 93 32.74 -11.85 -13.17
C ALA A 93 31.78 -12.50 -14.21
N THR A 94 30.81 -13.27 -13.72
CA THR A 94 29.87 -14.00 -14.57
C THR A 94 28.66 -13.14 -14.89
N SER A 95 28.28 -13.06 -16.15
CA SER A 95 27.01 -12.41 -16.55
C SER A 95 25.83 -13.21 -15.98
N ILE A 96 24.91 -12.50 -15.34
CA ILE A 96 23.62 -13.06 -14.92
C ILE A 96 22.57 -12.59 -15.94
N GLU A 97 21.85 -13.53 -16.53
CA GLU A 97 20.73 -13.20 -17.39
C GLU A 97 19.53 -12.80 -16.52
N PRO A 98 19.11 -11.53 -16.53
CA PRO A 98 18.00 -11.09 -15.71
C PRO A 98 16.67 -11.55 -16.30
N LEU A 99 15.63 -11.59 -15.47
CA LEU A 99 14.25 -11.66 -15.97
C LEU A 99 14.04 -10.55 -17.02
N ARG A 100 13.17 -10.83 -18.00
CA ARG A 100 12.72 -9.81 -18.95
C ARG A 100 12.17 -8.62 -18.19
N ASP A 101 12.41 -7.42 -18.71
CA ASP A 101 11.83 -6.21 -18.15
C ASP A 101 10.32 -6.39 -17.97
N VAL A 102 9.86 -6.27 -16.73
CA VAL A 102 8.43 -6.25 -16.44
C VAL A 102 7.88 -4.93 -16.96
N PRO A 103 6.90 -4.94 -17.88
CA PRO A 103 6.27 -3.72 -18.30
C PRO A 103 5.65 -3.01 -17.10
N GLY A 104 5.83 -1.70 -17.01
CA GLY A 104 5.18 -0.91 -15.99
C GLY A 104 3.66 -1.01 -16.14
N THR A 105 2.97 -1.28 -15.04
CA THR A 105 1.51 -1.29 -14.97
C THR A 105 1.03 0.05 -14.47
N LYS A 106 0.16 0.72 -15.21
CA LYS A 106 -0.50 1.93 -14.73
C LYS A 106 -1.62 1.54 -13.78
N LEU A 107 -1.51 2.03 -12.56
CA LEU A 107 -2.44 1.76 -11.48
C LEU A 107 -3.16 3.05 -11.09
N THR A 108 -4.47 3.11 -11.30
CA THR A 108 -5.30 4.14 -10.70
C THR A 108 -5.53 3.78 -9.24
N VAL A 109 -4.92 4.54 -8.34
CA VAL A 109 -4.89 4.24 -6.91
C VAL A 109 -6.22 4.59 -6.26
N LEU A 110 -6.83 3.62 -5.59
CA LEU A 110 -8.10 3.76 -4.86
C LEU A 110 -7.94 3.58 -3.34
N ALA A 111 -6.80 3.09 -2.90
CA ALA A 111 -6.53 2.91 -1.48
C ALA A 111 -5.08 3.21 -1.17
N VAL A 112 -4.87 4.08 -0.21
CA VAL A 112 -3.62 4.26 0.53
C VAL A 112 -4.03 4.26 2.00
N ALA A 113 -3.78 3.13 2.67
CA ALA A 113 -4.17 2.96 4.06
C ALA A 113 -3.14 3.63 4.99
N ARG A 114 -3.56 3.93 6.21
CA ARG A 114 -2.63 4.34 7.27
C ARG A 114 -1.65 3.20 7.52
N PRO A 115 -0.37 3.54 7.78
CA PRO A 115 0.63 2.54 8.10
C PRO A 115 0.20 1.64 9.26
N GLU A 116 0.53 0.37 9.18
CA GLU A 116 0.46 -0.57 10.30
C GLU A 116 1.86 -1.11 10.53
N GLY A 117 2.49 -0.64 11.61
CA GLY A 117 3.94 -0.71 11.75
C GLY A 117 4.63 0.09 10.65
N ASP A 118 5.54 -0.56 9.93
CA ASP A 118 6.30 0.03 8.83
C ASP A 118 5.64 -0.18 7.44
N ARG A 119 4.49 -0.87 7.36
CA ARG A 119 3.85 -1.26 6.10
C ARG A 119 2.60 -0.46 5.80
N VAL A 120 2.36 -0.26 4.52
CA VAL A 120 1.17 0.42 4.00
C VAL A 120 0.45 -0.48 3.01
N CYS A 121 -0.86 -0.62 3.19
CA CYS A 121 -1.69 -1.25 2.19
C CYS A 121 -2.05 -0.23 1.11
N VAL A 122 -1.64 -0.52 -0.11
CA VAL A 122 -2.01 0.23 -1.31
C VAL A 122 -2.84 -0.70 -2.20
N ALA A 123 -3.87 -0.15 -2.85
CA ALA A 123 -4.63 -0.88 -3.86
C ALA A 123 -5.21 0.08 -4.91
N GLY A 124 -5.45 -0.45 -6.08
CA GLY A 124 -6.03 0.30 -7.19
C GLY A 124 -6.50 -0.62 -8.30
N ILE A 125 -6.84 -0.01 -9.43
CA ILE A 125 -7.32 -0.71 -10.62
C ILE A 125 -6.36 -0.41 -11.77
N ASP A 126 -5.95 -1.44 -12.49
CA ASP A 126 -5.10 -1.34 -13.66
C ASP A 126 -5.87 -0.90 -14.92
N GLU A 127 -5.14 -0.70 -16.03
CA GLU A 127 -5.72 -0.31 -17.32
C GLU A 127 -6.70 -1.35 -17.90
N LYS A 128 -6.69 -2.59 -17.38
CA LYS A 128 -7.59 -3.68 -17.79
C LYS A 128 -8.82 -3.80 -16.89
N GLY A 129 -8.94 -2.97 -15.87
CA GLY A 129 -10.02 -3.00 -14.89
C GLY A 129 -9.82 -4.03 -13.77
N ALA A 130 -8.62 -4.62 -13.65
CA ALA A 130 -8.32 -5.57 -12.59
C ALA A 130 -7.85 -4.87 -11.32
N TRP A 131 -8.32 -5.35 -10.17
CA TRP A 131 -7.80 -4.92 -8.88
C TRP A 131 -6.39 -5.44 -8.66
N ILE A 132 -5.49 -4.53 -8.28
CA ILE A 132 -4.09 -4.79 -7.96
C ILE A 132 -3.81 -4.30 -6.54
N ARG A 133 -3.16 -5.15 -5.75
CA ARG A 133 -2.67 -4.80 -4.42
C ARG A 133 -1.17 -5.06 -4.34
N PRO A 134 -0.34 -4.02 -4.52
CA PRO A 134 1.09 -4.10 -4.30
C PRO A 134 1.39 -4.49 -2.84
N GLN A 135 2.07 -5.61 -2.63
CA GLN A 135 2.53 -6.10 -1.34
C GLN A 135 3.97 -5.67 -1.07
N GLY A 136 4.30 -5.35 0.17
CA GLY A 136 5.65 -4.93 0.54
C GLY A 136 5.92 -3.44 0.29
N VAL A 137 4.89 -2.60 0.26
CA VAL A 137 5.04 -1.14 0.31
C VAL A 137 5.28 -0.72 1.76
N TYR A 138 6.29 0.13 2.00
CA TYR A 138 6.66 0.60 3.32
C TYR A 138 6.33 2.09 3.49
N ALA A 139 6.08 2.51 4.74
CA ALA A 139 5.64 3.87 5.05
C ALA A 139 6.70 4.92 4.67
N ASP A 140 7.98 4.61 4.88
CA ASP A 140 9.12 5.48 4.57
C ASP A 140 9.36 5.64 3.05
N GLU A 141 8.63 4.88 2.22
CA GLU A 141 8.70 4.95 0.77
C GLU A 141 7.60 5.79 0.14
N LEU A 142 6.54 6.07 0.90
CA LEU A 142 5.37 6.77 0.35
C LEU A 142 5.72 8.17 -0.13
N ASP A 143 6.59 8.87 0.61
CA ASP A 143 7.04 10.21 0.28
C ASP A 143 8.49 10.19 -0.19
N THR A 144 8.70 10.57 -1.43
CA THR A 144 10.03 10.69 -2.03
C THR A 144 10.37 12.14 -2.27
N THR A 145 11.64 12.44 -2.51
CA THR A 145 12.08 13.78 -2.92
C THR A 145 11.41 14.29 -4.21
N ARG A 146 10.75 13.39 -4.96
CA ARG A 146 10.01 13.70 -6.20
C ARG A 146 8.50 13.75 -5.99
N GLY A 147 8.03 13.64 -4.75
CA GLY A 147 6.62 13.57 -4.39
C GLY A 147 6.17 12.17 -3.97
N PRO A 148 4.87 11.98 -3.70
CA PRO A 148 4.34 10.72 -3.22
C PRO A 148 4.42 9.61 -4.27
N LEU A 149 4.68 8.37 -3.85
CA LEU A 149 4.61 7.20 -4.75
C LEU A 149 3.17 6.85 -5.13
N PHE A 150 2.23 7.07 -4.21
CA PHE A 150 0.82 6.75 -4.37
C PHE A 150 -0.05 7.86 -3.79
N LYS A 151 -1.06 8.24 -4.54
CA LYS A 151 -2.09 9.19 -4.11
C LYS A 151 -3.44 8.72 -4.63
N ASN A 152 -4.48 8.82 -3.80
CA ASN A 152 -5.84 8.44 -4.19
C ASN A 152 -6.31 9.19 -5.44
N LEU A 153 -6.93 8.48 -6.37
CA LEU A 153 -7.41 8.98 -7.67
C LEU A 153 -6.31 9.58 -8.56
N CYS A 154 -5.08 9.14 -8.33
CA CYS A 154 -3.95 9.40 -9.22
C CYS A 154 -3.49 8.11 -9.87
N VAL A 155 -2.89 8.24 -11.03
CA VAL A 155 -2.25 7.15 -11.76
C VAL A 155 -0.79 7.07 -11.35
N SER A 156 -0.34 5.87 -10.98
CA SER A 156 1.07 5.58 -10.68
C SER A 156 1.54 4.43 -11.54
N THR A 157 2.69 4.57 -12.18
CA THR A 157 3.32 3.44 -12.88
C THR A 157 4.06 2.57 -11.86
N VAL A 158 3.60 1.34 -11.69
CA VAL A 158 4.15 0.36 -10.76
C VAL A 158 4.78 -0.81 -11.50
N TYR A 159 5.85 -1.34 -10.95
CA TYR A 159 6.54 -2.54 -11.42
C TYR A 159 6.31 -3.64 -10.41
N LEU A 160 5.74 -4.74 -10.86
CA LEU A 160 5.19 -5.78 -10.02
C LEU A 160 5.76 -7.14 -10.43
N ASP A 161 5.99 -8.02 -9.45
CA ASP A 161 6.29 -9.44 -9.64
C ASP A 161 5.20 -10.29 -8.99
N ALA A 162 5.19 -11.58 -9.28
CA ALA A 162 4.24 -12.50 -8.67
C ALA A 162 4.42 -12.55 -7.15
N TRP A 163 3.31 -12.45 -6.41
CA TRP A 163 3.34 -12.68 -4.97
C TRP A 163 3.42 -14.18 -4.67
N ARG A 164 4.43 -14.60 -3.90
CA ARG A 164 4.71 -16.01 -3.58
C ARG A 164 4.44 -16.37 -2.12
N GLY A 165 3.72 -15.50 -1.39
CA GLY A 165 3.35 -15.75 0.01
C GLY A 165 2.26 -16.79 0.17
N ARG A 166 2.17 -17.41 1.35
CA ARG A 166 1.02 -18.21 1.74
C ARG A 166 -0.24 -17.34 1.64
N HIS A 167 -1.37 -17.96 1.26
CA HIS A 167 -2.64 -17.27 1.12
C HIS A 167 -2.61 -16.12 0.07
N ALA A 168 -1.77 -16.26 -0.99
CA ALA A 168 -1.78 -15.34 -2.11
C ALA A 168 -3.21 -15.18 -2.65
N ARG A 169 -3.66 -13.94 -2.75
CA ARG A 169 -4.94 -13.58 -3.35
C ARG A 169 -4.71 -13.17 -4.79
N LYS A 170 -5.73 -13.23 -5.62
CA LYS A 170 -5.60 -12.91 -7.05
C LYS A 170 -5.11 -11.49 -7.32
N GLU A 171 -5.41 -10.58 -6.39
CA GLU A 171 -5.03 -9.16 -6.47
C GLU A 171 -3.62 -8.87 -5.95
N ASP A 172 -2.94 -9.85 -5.33
CA ASP A 172 -1.65 -9.64 -4.68
C ASP A 172 -0.49 -9.77 -5.64
N TYR A 173 0.34 -8.74 -5.66
CA TYR A 173 1.59 -8.70 -6.42
C TYR A 173 2.72 -8.21 -5.52
N PHE A 174 3.92 -8.72 -5.69
CA PHE A 174 5.09 -8.18 -5.02
C PHE A 174 5.43 -6.80 -5.61
N PHE A 175 5.54 -5.80 -4.76
CA PHE A 175 5.92 -4.44 -5.16
C PHE A 175 7.43 -4.35 -5.35
N VAL A 176 7.85 -4.27 -6.59
CA VAL A 176 9.27 -4.09 -6.92
C VAL A 176 9.68 -2.64 -6.74
N TYR A 177 9.05 -1.72 -7.47
CA TYR A 177 9.21 -0.26 -7.31
C TYR A 177 8.10 0.50 -8.05
N SER A 178 8.06 1.83 -7.86
CA SER A 178 7.23 2.73 -8.64
C SER A 178 8.06 3.93 -9.14
N ARG A 179 7.61 4.56 -10.21
CA ARG A 179 8.15 5.85 -10.67
C ARG A 179 7.53 7.04 -9.93
N GLY A 180 6.52 6.80 -9.13
CA GLY A 180 5.72 7.81 -8.46
C GLY A 180 4.38 8.05 -9.15
N VAL A 181 3.74 9.15 -8.79
CA VAL A 181 2.49 9.60 -9.41
C VAL A 181 2.79 10.20 -10.79
N ASP A 182 2.19 9.61 -11.84
CA ASP A 182 2.31 10.11 -13.21
C ASP A 182 1.34 11.28 -13.47
N GLY A 183 0.17 11.26 -12.81
CA GLY A 183 -0.84 12.29 -12.94
C GLY A 183 -2.07 12.03 -12.09
N GLU A 184 -2.86 13.07 -11.88
CA GLU A 184 -4.17 12.97 -11.21
C GLU A 184 -5.25 12.84 -12.28
N LEU A 185 -6.27 12.01 -12.03
CA LEU A 185 -7.44 11.96 -12.91
C LEU A 185 -8.11 13.34 -12.95
N PRO A 186 -8.44 13.86 -14.12
CA PRO A 186 -9.24 15.07 -14.24
C PRO A 186 -10.57 14.96 -13.47
N ALA A 187 -11.09 16.07 -12.96
CA ALA A 187 -12.25 16.06 -12.09
C ALA A 187 -13.47 15.36 -12.72
N GLU A 188 -13.71 15.59 -14.00
CA GLU A 188 -14.75 14.96 -14.82
C GLU A 188 -14.54 13.46 -14.99
N GLU A 189 -13.30 13.01 -15.10
CA GLU A 189 -12.96 11.60 -15.28
C GLU A 189 -13.05 10.82 -13.98
N LYS A 190 -12.80 11.45 -12.82
CA LYS A 190 -12.91 10.79 -11.50
C LYS A 190 -14.26 10.13 -11.30
N ARG A 191 -15.33 10.85 -11.60
CA ARG A 191 -16.70 10.33 -11.46
C ARG A 191 -16.94 9.16 -12.39
N THR A 192 -16.61 9.33 -13.66
CA THR A 192 -16.79 8.30 -14.68
C THR A 192 -16.01 7.04 -14.32
N PHE A 193 -14.74 7.19 -13.93
CA PHE A 193 -13.91 6.08 -13.51
C PHE A 193 -14.51 5.33 -12.31
N LEU A 194 -14.93 6.06 -11.27
CA LEU A 194 -15.51 5.44 -10.08
C LEU A 194 -16.82 4.70 -10.42
N GLU A 195 -17.72 5.30 -11.19
CA GLU A 195 -19.00 4.67 -11.58
C GLU A 195 -18.82 3.43 -12.45
N GLN A 196 -17.82 3.40 -13.32
CA GLN A 196 -17.49 2.23 -14.14
C GLN A 196 -17.03 1.02 -13.33
N HIS A 197 -16.45 1.26 -12.15
CA HIS A 197 -15.85 0.22 -11.31
C HIS A 197 -16.65 -0.09 -10.04
N VAL A 198 -17.82 0.55 -9.85
CA VAL A 198 -18.68 0.28 -8.70
C VAL A 198 -19.31 -1.09 -8.78
N ASP A 199 -19.08 -1.88 -7.74
CA ASP A 199 -19.76 -3.15 -7.52
C ASP A 199 -21.18 -2.96 -7.01
N ALA A 200 -22.06 -3.90 -7.34
CA ALA A 200 -23.47 -3.84 -6.96
C ALA A 200 -23.67 -3.92 -5.43
N ALA A 201 -22.91 -4.75 -4.75
CA ALA A 201 -23.00 -4.98 -3.31
C ALA A 201 -21.70 -5.51 -2.71
N VAL A 202 -21.55 -5.38 -1.40
CA VAL A 202 -20.41 -5.96 -0.65
C VAL A 202 -20.33 -7.47 -0.84
N ASP A 203 -21.47 -8.16 -0.74
CA ASP A 203 -21.53 -9.61 -0.91
C ASP A 203 -21.08 -10.06 -2.31
N THR A 204 -21.39 -9.30 -3.35
CA THR A 204 -20.95 -9.58 -4.72
C THR A 204 -19.43 -9.58 -4.82
N ILE A 205 -18.76 -8.73 -4.08
CA ILE A 205 -17.29 -8.66 -4.03
C ILE A 205 -16.73 -9.88 -3.30
N PHE A 206 -17.08 -10.03 -2.02
CA PHE A 206 -16.37 -10.98 -1.15
C PHE A 206 -16.78 -12.43 -1.37
N LYS A 207 -18.04 -12.70 -1.71
CA LYS A 207 -18.50 -14.06 -2.04
C LYS A 207 -18.04 -14.56 -3.42
N SER A 208 -17.58 -13.66 -4.30
CA SER A 208 -16.90 -14.06 -5.56
C SER A 208 -15.44 -14.48 -5.39
N GLY A 209 -14.92 -14.43 -4.16
CA GLY A 209 -13.52 -14.71 -3.84
C GLY A 209 -12.58 -13.52 -4.05
N ARG A 210 -13.09 -12.34 -4.44
CA ARG A 210 -12.32 -11.10 -4.43
C ARG A 210 -12.16 -10.61 -2.99
N THR A 211 -11.10 -9.85 -2.75
CA THR A 211 -10.82 -9.27 -1.43
C THR A 211 -10.74 -7.75 -1.46
N LEU A 212 -10.96 -7.18 -2.63
CA LEU A 212 -11.03 -5.74 -2.88
C LEU A 212 -12.22 -5.41 -3.77
N GLY A 213 -12.81 -4.25 -3.58
CA GLY A 213 -13.88 -3.74 -4.41
C GLY A 213 -14.23 -2.30 -4.11
N LEU A 214 -15.07 -1.72 -4.96
CA LEU A 214 -15.55 -0.35 -4.85
C LEU A 214 -17.07 -0.35 -4.76
N ILE A 215 -17.63 0.33 -3.76
CA ILE A 215 -19.08 0.47 -3.60
C ILE A 215 -19.47 1.95 -3.55
N LYS A 216 -20.71 2.25 -3.96
CA LYS A 216 -21.36 3.56 -3.78
C LYS A 216 -22.47 3.42 -2.75
N PRO A 217 -22.19 3.54 -1.45
CA PRO A 217 -23.16 3.30 -0.39
C PRO A 217 -23.92 4.56 0.00
N ARG A 218 -25.04 4.37 0.71
CA ARG A 218 -25.64 5.43 1.52
C ARG A 218 -24.99 5.44 2.90
N ILE A 219 -24.28 6.50 3.24
CA ILE A 219 -23.65 6.64 4.56
C ILE A 219 -24.71 6.94 5.62
N ILE A 220 -24.81 6.06 6.62
CA ILE A 220 -25.72 6.21 7.76
C ILE A 220 -25.04 7.02 8.86
N GLN A 221 -23.78 6.70 9.17
CA GLN A 221 -23.00 7.35 10.23
C GLN A 221 -21.51 7.24 9.94
N ALA A 222 -20.78 8.27 10.34
CA ALA A 222 -19.31 8.25 10.46
C ALA A 222 -18.95 8.85 11.82
N TYR A 223 -18.12 8.18 12.61
CA TYR A 223 -17.81 8.59 13.97
C TYR A 223 -16.44 8.05 14.41
N GLU A 224 -15.89 8.69 15.45
CA GLU A 224 -14.68 8.22 16.11
C GLU A 224 -15.02 7.24 17.23
N GLU A 225 -14.21 6.22 17.36
CA GLU A 225 -14.21 5.27 18.46
C GLU A 225 -12.80 5.17 19.03
N ARG A 226 -12.68 5.15 20.36
CA ARG A 226 -11.38 4.99 21.01
C ARG A 226 -10.82 3.61 20.70
N ALA A 227 -9.57 3.53 20.27
CA ALA A 227 -8.93 2.27 19.99
C ALA A 227 -8.79 1.40 21.27
N PRO A 228 -8.91 0.07 21.16
CA PRO A 228 -8.59 -0.83 22.27
C PRO A 228 -7.16 -0.61 22.80
N PRO A 229 -6.87 -0.93 24.08
CA PRO A 229 -5.56 -0.71 24.68
C PRO A 229 -4.41 -1.30 23.85
N THR A 230 -4.54 -2.52 23.37
CA THR A 230 -3.56 -3.23 22.55
C THR A 230 -3.23 -2.53 21.22
N GLN A 231 -4.19 -1.79 20.68
CA GLN A 231 -3.97 -1.04 19.44
C GLN A 231 -3.42 0.36 19.71
N ARG A 232 -3.63 0.91 20.90
CA ARG A 232 -3.02 2.18 21.31
C ARG A 232 -1.52 2.04 21.51
N GLU A 233 -1.04 0.91 21.97
CA GLU A 233 0.38 0.55 22.05
C GLU A 233 1.05 0.56 20.66
N ASN A 234 0.28 0.32 19.60
CA ASN A 234 0.72 0.40 18.20
C ASN A 234 0.51 1.80 17.57
N GLY A 235 0.27 2.83 18.38
CA GLY A 235 0.13 4.22 17.90
C GLY A 235 -1.25 4.60 17.36
N TYR A 236 -2.26 3.73 17.52
CA TYR A 236 -3.63 4.03 17.10
C TYR A 236 -4.49 4.45 18.29
N GLU A 237 -4.60 5.75 18.55
CA GLU A 237 -5.46 6.24 19.64
C GLU A 237 -6.95 6.13 19.32
N GLN A 238 -7.31 6.33 18.06
CA GLN A 238 -8.71 6.42 17.61
C GLN A 238 -8.91 5.73 16.26
N TYR A 239 -10.08 5.14 16.09
CA TYR A 239 -10.59 4.62 14.82
C TYR A 239 -11.73 5.48 14.31
N ILE A 240 -11.79 5.72 13.01
CA ILE A 240 -12.99 6.20 12.36
C ILE A 240 -13.80 5.00 11.91
N ARG A 241 -15.07 4.97 12.31
CA ARG A 241 -16.02 3.92 11.98
C ARG A 241 -17.12 4.44 11.07
N PHE A 242 -17.57 3.56 10.19
CA PHE A 242 -18.70 3.81 9.30
C PHE A 242 -19.83 2.83 9.55
N ASN A 243 -21.06 3.36 9.54
CA ASN A 243 -22.28 2.60 9.30
C ASN A 243 -22.82 3.03 7.93
N PHE A 244 -23.12 2.08 7.07
CA PHE A 244 -23.60 2.38 5.73
C PHE A 244 -24.55 1.30 5.22
N LYS A 245 -25.30 1.64 4.18
CA LYS A 245 -26.17 0.73 3.45
C LYS A 245 -25.70 0.65 2.01
N ASP A 246 -25.46 -0.55 1.48
CA ASP A 246 -25.10 -0.75 0.09
C ASP A 246 -26.31 -0.69 -0.85
N ARG A 247 -26.07 -0.83 -2.16
CA ARG A 247 -27.15 -0.80 -3.16
C ARG A 247 -28.13 -1.97 -3.05
N SER A 248 -27.72 -3.11 -2.46
CA SER A 248 -28.63 -4.24 -2.20
C SER A 248 -29.64 -3.97 -1.07
N GLY A 249 -29.41 -2.90 -0.31
CA GLY A 249 -30.21 -2.57 0.85
C GLY A 249 -29.68 -3.11 2.17
N ARG A 250 -28.62 -3.90 2.15
CA ARG A 250 -28.00 -4.44 3.36
C ARG A 250 -27.25 -3.36 4.14
N VAL A 251 -27.41 -3.40 5.48
CA VAL A 251 -26.77 -2.44 6.39
C VAL A 251 -25.55 -3.07 7.03
N TYR A 252 -24.43 -2.36 6.92
CA TYR A 252 -23.15 -2.70 7.53
C TYR A 252 -22.85 -1.71 8.65
N ARG A 253 -22.35 -2.23 9.79
CA ARG A 253 -22.12 -1.44 10.99
C ARG A 253 -20.68 -1.59 11.48
N HIS A 254 -20.16 -0.53 12.11
CA HIS A 254 -18.87 -0.51 12.78
C HIS A 254 -17.65 -0.84 11.90
N TRP A 255 -17.74 -0.62 10.56
CA TRP A 255 -16.61 -0.87 9.70
C TRP A 255 -15.50 0.13 9.92
N SER A 256 -14.29 -0.38 10.16
CA SER A 256 -13.10 0.45 10.38
C SER A 256 -12.66 1.11 9.07
N CYS A 257 -12.42 2.41 9.12
CA CYS A 257 -11.76 3.12 8.05
C CYS A 257 -10.24 3.11 8.28
N ARG A 258 -9.50 2.83 7.22
CA ARG A 258 -8.03 2.86 7.20
C ARG A 258 -7.48 3.87 6.17
N CYS A 259 -8.33 4.54 5.42
CA CYS A 259 -7.94 5.52 4.40
C CYS A 259 -7.15 6.69 5.00
N ALA A 260 -5.87 6.82 4.68
CA ALA A 260 -4.99 7.87 5.21
C ALA A 260 -5.55 9.27 4.91
N ALA A 261 -5.87 9.56 3.66
CA ALA A 261 -6.41 10.86 3.24
C ALA A 261 -7.74 11.22 3.93
N PHE A 262 -8.57 10.22 4.30
CA PHE A 262 -9.79 10.48 5.03
C PHE A 262 -9.52 10.82 6.50
N TYR A 263 -8.50 10.22 7.12
CA TYR A 263 -8.06 10.62 8.46
C TYR A 263 -7.55 12.06 8.46
N ASP A 264 -6.80 12.47 7.45
CA ASP A 264 -6.31 13.85 7.33
C ASP A 264 -7.47 14.83 7.18
N ALA A 265 -8.44 14.52 6.32
CA ALA A 265 -9.66 15.32 6.16
C ALA A 265 -10.49 15.38 7.44
N TRP A 266 -10.61 14.26 8.16
CA TRP A 266 -11.30 14.20 9.46
C TRP A 266 -10.61 15.06 10.50
N ASN A 267 -9.30 14.94 10.65
CA ASN A 267 -8.51 15.70 11.60
C ASN A 267 -8.55 17.20 11.29
N ALA A 268 -8.47 17.59 10.02
CA ALA A 268 -8.63 18.97 9.59
C ALA A 268 -10.03 19.53 9.93
N MET A 269 -11.08 18.74 9.73
CA MET A 269 -12.47 19.09 10.11
C MET A 269 -12.59 19.21 11.63
N LYS A 270 -11.98 18.29 12.38
CA LYS A 270 -12.00 18.26 13.85
C LYS A 270 -11.26 19.47 14.43
N ALA A 271 -10.12 19.86 13.86
CA ALA A 271 -9.38 21.06 14.29
C ALA A 271 -10.23 22.33 14.15
N ARG A 272 -11.05 22.42 13.10
CA ARG A 272 -11.92 23.59 12.85
C ARG A 272 -13.25 23.55 13.62
N HIS A 273 -13.80 22.35 13.87
CA HIS A 273 -15.18 22.15 14.30
C HIS A 273 -15.33 21.09 15.38
N ARG A 274 -14.51 21.16 16.40
CA ARG A 274 -14.29 20.16 17.45
C ARG A 274 -15.52 19.32 17.84
N TRP A 275 -16.59 19.96 18.28
CA TRP A 275 -17.81 19.30 18.79
C TRP A 275 -18.78 18.85 17.69
N THR A 276 -18.71 19.45 16.53
CA THR A 276 -19.64 19.18 15.42
C THR A 276 -18.99 18.42 14.26
N CYS A 277 -17.72 17.99 14.41
CA CYS A 277 -16.94 17.34 13.37
C CYS A 277 -17.69 16.16 12.73
N GLY A 278 -18.16 15.21 13.54
CA GLY A 278 -18.86 14.03 13.03
C GLY A 278 -20.13 14.36 12.24
N TRP A 279 -20.93 15.30 12.76
CA TRP A 279 -22.14 15.76 12.07
C TRP A 279 -21.82 16.48 10.76
N ARG A 280 -20.81 17.36 10.75
CA ARG A 280 -20.38 18.07 9.54
C ARG A 280 -19.81 17.11 8.49
N MET A 281 -18.97 16.17 8.92
CA MET A 281 -18.42 15.17 8.02
C MET A 281 -19.53 14.30 7.42
N LEU A 282 -20.47 13.83 8.24
CA LEU A 282 -21.60 13.06 7.76
C LEU A 282 -22.45 13.84 6.75
N ARG A 283 -22.69 15.13 7.03
CA ARG A 283 -23.42 16.01 6.11
C ARG A 283 -22.64 16.19 4.80
N TYR A 284 -21.32 16.34 4.85
CA TYR A 284 -20.46 16.42 3.68
C TYR A 284 -20.54 15.15 2.84
N LEU A 285 -20.37 13.97 3.46
CA LEU A 285 -20.47 12.68 2.78
C LEU A 285 -21.84 12.44 2.14
N ARG A 286 -22.92 12.89 2.78
CA ARG A 286 -24.30 12.69 2.26
C ARG A 286 -24.71 13.66 1.18
N ARG A 287 -24.09 14.84 1.13
CA ARG A 287 -24.40 15.86 0.11
C ARG A 287 -23.67 15.62 -1.20
N ASN A 288 -22.60 14.86 -1.13
CA ASN A 288 -21.73 14.54 -2.26
C ASN A 288 -21.83 13.06 -2.61
N GLU A 289 -21.36 12.72 -3.79
CA GLU A 289 -21.26 11.32 -4.19
C GLU A 289 -20.07 10.68 -3.47
N THR A 290 -20.36 9.73 -2.60
CA THR A 290 -19.36 9.04 -1.79
C THR A 290 -19.17 7.61 -2.26
N TYR A 291 -17.92 7.25 -2.52
CA TYR A 291 -17.51 5.90 -2.90
C TYR A 291 -16.55 5.37 -1.86
N LEU A 292 -16.69 4.10 -1.51
CA LEU A 292 -15.81 3.41 -0.57
C LEU A 292 -15.07 2.28 -1.27
N ALA A 293 -13.76 2.37 -1.32
CA ALA A 293 -12.92 1.23 -1.61
C ALA A 293 -12.86 0.35 -0.35
N ILE A 294 -13.28 -0.90 -0.47
CA ILE A 294 -13.37 -1.86 0.63
C ILE A 294 -12.41 -3.01 0.42
N GLY A 295 -11.94 -3.59 1.52
CA GLY A 295 -11.00 -4.69 1.48
C GLY A 295 -11.13 -5.63 2.66
N LEU A 296 -10.59 -6.84 2.53
CA LEU A 296 -10.45 -7.81 3.61
C LEU A 296 -9.03 -7.81 4.17
N THR A 297 -8.90 -7.86 5.49
CA THR A 297 -7.61 -8.07 6.14
C THR A 297 -7.00 -9.43 5.76
N TYR A 298 -5.69 -9.57 5.87
CA TYR A 298 -5.10 -10.89 6.07
C TYR A 298 -5.43 -11.36 7.48
N SER A 299 -6.00 -12.56 7.62
CA SER A 299 -6.23 -13.11 8.93
C SER A 299 -5.39 -14.37 9.10
N ASP A 300 -4.50 -14.32 10.06
CA ASP A 300 -3.73 -15.48 10.51
C ASP A 300 -4.36 -16.15 11.73
N TYR A 301 -5.46 -15.63 12.27
CA TYR A 301 -6.00 -16.09 13.55
C TYR A 301 -7.51 -16.31 13.52
N GLY A 302 -7.94 -17.59 13.62
CA GLY A 302 -9.25 -17.99 14.18
C GLY A 302 -10.49 -17.38 13.53
N VAL A 303 -10.44 -17.04 12.25
CA VAL A 303 -11.43 -16.21 11.58
C VAL A 303 -12.54 -17.01 10.91
N GLU A 304 -12.60 -18.31 11.13
CA GLU A 304 -13.64 -19.19 10.62
C GLU A 304 -15.07 -18.76 11.00
N ARG A 305 -15.19 -17.87 12.01
CA ARG A 305 -16.46 -17.28 12.44
C ARG A 305 -16.82 -15.97 11.77
N LEU A 306 -15.94 -15.38 10.96
CA LEU A 306 -16.25 -14.15 10.25
C LEU A 306 -16.94 -14.45 8.93
N GLU A 307 -17.94 -13.66 8.62
CA GLU A 307 -18.78 -13.85 7.44
C GLU A 307 -18.02 -14.02 6.11
N TYR A 308 -16.87 -13.35 5.98
CA TYR A 308 -16.04 -13.41 4.76
C TYR A 308 -14.67 -14.07 5.00
N GLY A 309 -14.52 -14.81 6.10
CA GLY A 309 -13.25 -15.42 6.48
C GLY A 309 -12.14 -14.43 6.86
N ALA A 310 -12.44 -13.12 6.92
CA ALA A 310 -11.51 -12.06 7.29
C ALA A 310 -12.28 -10.80 7.73
N TYR A 311 -11.62 -9.86 8.41
CA TYR A 311 -12.23 -8.60 8.81
C TYR A 311 -12.36 -7.65 7.61
N PRO A 312 -13.59 -7.19 7.28
CA PRO A 312 -13.80 -6.19 6.26
C PRO A 312 -13.43 -4.80 6.80
N MET A 313 -12.88 -3.97 5.92
CA MET A 313 -12.52 -2.59 6.24
C MET A 313 -12.71 -1.67 5.05
N ILE A 314 -12.78 -0.38 5.32
CA ILE A 314 -12.75 0.68 4.30
C ILE A 314 -11.30 1.12 4.15
N VAL A 315 -10.73 0.95 2.96
CA VAL A 315 -9.34 1.26 2.65
C VAL A 315 -9.18 2.53 1.81
N GLY A 316 -10.27 3.00 1.19
CA GLY A 316 -10.34 4.27 0.46
C GLY A 316 -11.69 4.94 0.62
N VAL A 317 -11.71 6.27 0.72
CA VAL A 317 -12.92 7.09 0.74
C VAL A 317 -12.77 8.16 -0.33
N HIS A 318 -13.64 8.15 -1.32
CA HIS A 318 -13.63 9.09 -2.44
C HIS A 318 -14.93 9.88 -2.45
N VAL A 319 -14.79 11.18 -2.45
CA VAL A 319 -15.93 12.10 -2.47
C VAL A 319 -15.86 12.96 -3.72
N VAL A 320 -16.86 12.82 -4.58
CA VAL A 320 -17.01 13.64 -5.79
C VAL A 320 -18.06 14.70 -5.52
N VAL A 321 -17.64 15.95 -5.59
CA VAL A 321 -18.57 17.08 -5.48
C VAL A 321 -19.29 17.21 -6.81
N PRO A 322 -20.65 17.18 -6.82
CA PRO A 322 -21.40 17.45 -8.04
C PRO A 322 -21.01 18.83 -8.60
N HIS A 323 -20.73 18.90 -9.89
CA HIS A 323 -20.63 20.21 -10.54
C HIS A 323 -22.01 20.88 -10.48
N SER A 324 -22.06 22.06 -9.86
CA SER A 324 -23.25 22.93 -9.81
C SER A 324 -23.54 23.52 -11.18
#